data_7386aaa47cade053693804a78217c1d5
#
_entry.id   7386aaa47cade053693804a78217c1d5
#
_cell.length_a   1.000
_cell.length_b   1.000
_cell.length_c   1.000
_cell.angle_alpha   90.00
_cell.angle_beta   90.00
_cell.angle_gamma   90.00
#
_symmetry.space_group_name_H-M   'P 1'
#
loop_
_entity.id
_entity.type
_entity.pdbx_description
1 polymer ?
#
loop_
_entity_poly.entity_id
_entity_poly.type
_entity_poly.pdbx_seq_one_letter_code
_entity_poly.pdbx_strand_id
1 'polypeptide(L)'
;VGSEMCIRDRRDSIYQESGRVSTIACSVLDPAWADQVKVRGKILFIIEGLTMYMKADEVRTMLAIIRDHFDNAYVCMETLCPYFVKKENIEKSIQATGATFTWGANSFADLGNIAAGFRKVKDDNIARGMETLNPIYKLVMWMPIVHKFAEKILVFEKA
;
A
#
# COMPACT_ATOMS: atom_id res chain seq x y z
N VAL A 1 -18.25 -5.45 4.21
CA VAL A 1 -17.42 -5.24 3.01
C VAL A 1 -18.40 -5.01 1.88
N GLY A 2 -18.54 -3.74 1.42
CA GLY A 2 -19.28 -3.43 0.21
C GLY A 2 -18.65 -4.19 -0.97
N SER A 3 -19.47 -4.72 -1.87
CA SER A 3 -18.96 -5.35 -3.07
C SER A 3 -18.09 -4.33 -3.83
N GLU A 4 -17.04 -4.78 -4.52
CA GLU A 4 -16.18 -3.93 -5.35
C GLU A 4 -16.97 -3.04 -6.32
N MET A 5 -18.14 -3.52 -6.77
CA MET A 5 -19.10 -2.74 -7.56
C MET A 5 -19.65 -1.53 -6.81
N CYS A 6 -19.97 -1.65 -5.52
CA CYS A 6 -20.49 -0.51 -4.74
C CYS A 6 -19.44 0.58 -4.53
N ILE A 7 -18.18 0.21 -4.36
CA ILE A 7 -17.06 1.17 -4.23
C ILE A 7 -16.85 1.90 -5.56
N ARG A 8 -16.86 1.17 -6.66
CA ARG A 8 -16.78 1.76 -8.02
C ARG A 8 -17.92 2.72 -8.29
N ASP A 9 -19.17 2.30 -8.06
CA ASP A 9 -20.36 3.12 -8.33
C ASP A 9 -20.33 4.40 -7.49
N ARG A 10 -19.88 4.32 -6.24
CA ARG A 10 -19.71 5.48 -5.37
C ARG A 10 -18.59 6.40 -5.85
N ARG A 11 -17.47 5.85 -6.34
CA ARG A 11 -16.39 6.63 -6.93
C ARG A 11 -16.84 7.32 -8.20
N ASP A 12 -17.53 6.62 -9.08
CA ASP A 12 -18.02 7.14 -10.37
C ASP A 12 -19.06 8.23 -10.17
N SER A 13 -19.79 8.22 -9.04
CA SER A 13 -20.72 9.31 -8.68
C SER A 13 -20.01 10.59 -8.22
N ILE A 14 -18.74 10.50 -7.77
CA ILE A 14 -17.94 11.61 -7.24
C ILE A 14 -16.89 12.08 -8.25
N TYR A 15 -16.30 11.15 -9.00
CA TYR A 15 -15.23 11.42 -9.96
C TYR A 15 -15.69 11.05 -11.37
N GLN A 16 -15.72 12.04 -12.26
CA GLN A 16 -15.81 11.77 -13.68
C GLN A 16 -14.43 11.39 -14.22
N GLU A 17 -14.32 10.25 -14.87
CA GLU A 17 -13.10 9.86 -15.56
C GLU A 17 -12.74 10.90 -16.62
N SER A 18 -11.59 11.53 -16.50
CA SER A 18 -11.09 12.51 -17.47
C SER A 18 -9.81 12.00 -18.12
N GLY A 19 -9.84 11.78 -19.42
CA GLY A 19 -8.75 11.57 -20.37
C GLY A 19 -7.51 10.75 -19.97
N ARG A 20 -6.94 10.96 -18.79
CA ARG A 20 -5.74 10.28 -18.29
C ARG A 20 -5.98 9.37 -17.09
N VAL A 21 -7.17 9.35 -16.56
CA VAL A 21 -7.55 8.53 -15.40
C VAL A 21 -8.58 7.51 -15.84
N SER A 22 -8.31 6.24 -15.60
CA SER A 22 -9.25 5.14 -15.82
C SER A 22 -9.30 4.24 -14.59
N THR A 23 -10.43 3.56 -14.40
CA THR A 23 -10.65 2.62 -13.30
C THR A 23 -10.70 1.20 -13.83
N ILE A 24 -9.94 0.31 -13.20
CA ILE A 24 -10.00 -1.13 -13.44
C ILE A 24 -10.71 -1.76 -12.24
N ALA A 25 -11.91 -2.28 -12.46
CA ALA A 25 -12.69 -2.97 -11.44
C ALA A 25 -12.30 -4.45 -11.41
N CYS A 26 -11.25 -4.77 -10.69
CA CYS A 26 -10.71 -6.11 -10.55
C CYS A 26 -10.04 -6.28 -9.19
N SER A 27 -9.98 -7.50 -8.69
CA SER A 27 -9.16 -7.82 -7.51
C SER A 27 -7.68 -7.62 -7.82
N VAL A 28 -6.90 -7.06 -6.90
CA VAL A 28 -5.45 -6.95 -7.05
C VAL A 28 -4.75 -8.32 -7.07
N LEU A 29 -5.46 -9.38 -6.68
CA LEU A 29 -4.99 -10.76 -6.70
C LEU A 29 -5.31 -11.49 -8.02
N ASP A 30 -6.12 -10.87 -8.89
CA ASP A 30 -6.44 -11.42 -10.22
C ASP A 30 -5.50 -10.78 -11.27
N PRO A 31 -4.64 -11.52 -11.97
CA PRO A 31 -3.71 -10.97 -12.95
C PRO A 31 -4.41 -10.24 -14.12
N ALA A 32 -5.69 -10.46 -14.34
CA ALA A 32 -6.46 -9.82 -15.42
C ALA A 32 -6.46 -8.28 -15.37
N TRP A 33 -6.20 -7.65 -14.22
CA TRP A 33 -6.02 -6.20 -14.15
C TRP A 33 -4.75 -5.73 -14.84
N ALA A 34 -3.68 -6.54 -14.77
CA ALA A 34 -2.39 -6.17 -15.37
C ALA A 34 -2.48 -6.14 -16.91
N ASP A 35 -3.27 -7.01 -17.52
CA ASP A 35 -3.51 -7.02 -18.96
C ASP A 35 -4.28 -5.79 -19.47
N GLN A 36 -5.01 -5.12 -18.58
CA GLN A 36 -5.75 -3.90 -18.90
C GLN A 36 -4.88 -2.64 -18.83
N VAL A 37 -3.71 -2.70 -18.20
CA VAL A 37 -2.76 -1.59 -18.10
C VAL A 37 -1.96 -1.49 -19.40
N LYS A 38 -2.36 -0.58 -20.30
CA LYS A 38 -1.76 -0.40 -21.63
C LYS A 38 -0.56 0.56 -21.66
N VAL A 39 0.04 0.84 -20.52
CA VAL A 39 1.18 1.75 -20.41
C VAL A 39 2.48 0.99 -20.69
N ARG A 40 3.38 1.61 -21.44
CA ARG A 40 4.73 1.09 -21.71
C ARG A 40 5.77 2.01 -21.04
N GLY A 41 6.89 1.43 -20.61
CA GLY A 41 7.99 2.15 -19.98
C GLY A 41 8.01 2.00 -18.46
N LYS A 42 8.45 3.04 -17.76
CA LYS A 42 8.52 3.04 -16.29
C LYS A 42 7.13 3.22 -15.68
N ILE A 43 6.76 2.34 -14.78
CA ILE A 43 5.47 2.38 -14.08
C ILE A 43 5.72 2.48 -12.57
N LEU A 44 5.06 3.42 -11.93
CA LEU A 44 5.02 3.54 -10.48
C LEU A 44 3.69 2.99 -9.96
N PHE A 45 3.78 1.97 -9.13
CA PHE A 45 2.66 1.43 -8.36
C PHE A 45 2.64 2.11 -6.99
N ILE A 46 1.55 2.79 -6.66
CA ILE A 46 1.31 3.35 -5.33
C ILE A 46 0.27 2.47 -4.64
N ILE A 47 0.66 1.84 -3.54
CA ILE A 47 -0.17 0.92 -2.76
C ILE A 47 -0.34 1.53 -1.37
N GLU A 48 -1.48 2.15 -1.15
CA GLU A 48 -1.84 2.88 0.06
C GLU A 48 -3.10 2.29 0.69
N GLY A 49 -3.12 2.16 2.03
CA GLY A 49 -4.28 1.73 2.79
C GLY A 49 -4.78 0.31 2.48
N LEU A 50 -3.96 -0.56 1.88
CA LEU A 50 -4.39 -1.87 1.38
C LEU A 50 -3.69 -3.04 2.10
N THR A 51 -2.38 -3.04 2.17
CA THR A 51 -1.58 -4.21 2.54
C THR A 51 -1.84 -4.69 3.96
N MET A 52 -2.24 -3.80 4.86
CA MET A 52 -2.55 -4.12 6.25
C MET A 52 -3.76 -5.05 6.42
N TYR A 53 -4.63 -5.10 5.42
CA TYR A 53 -5.83 -5.97 5.41
C TYR A 53 -5.60 -7.30 4.67
N MET A 54 -4.45 -7.49 4.05
CA MET A 54 -4.08 -8.66 3.28
C MET A 54 -3.24 -9.63 4.12
N LYS A 55 -3.30 -10.92 3.79
CA LYS A 55 -2.35 -11.90 4.33
C LYS A 55 -1.01 -11.80 3.61
N ALA A 56 0.04 -12.32 4.22
CA ALA A 56 1.40 -12.27 3.65
C ALA A 56 1.51 -12.95 2.26
N ASP A 57 0.78 -14.04 2.04
CA ASP A 57 0.72 -14.74 0.76
C ASP A 57 -0.07 -13.96 -0.31
N GLU A 58 -1.08 -13.21 0.09
CA GLU A 58 -1.83 -12.31 -0.81
C GLU A 58 -0.94 -11.13 -1.24
N VAL A 59 -0.19 -10.51 -0.31
CA VAL A 59 0.80 -9.47 -0.65
C VAL A 59 1.85 -10.02 -1.61
N ARG A 60 2.33 -11.26 -1.37
CA ARG A 60 3.25 -11.94 -2.29
C ARG A 60 2.65 -12.11 -3.68
N THR A 61 1.40 -12.56 -3.77
CA THR A 61 0.70 -12.76 -5.04
C THR A 61 0.57 -11.44 -5.81
N MET A 62 0.13 -10.37 -5.15
CA MET A 62 0.03 -9.05 -5.76
C MET A 62 1.38 -8.55 -6.29
N LEU A 63 2.45 -8.67 -5.50
CA LEU A 63 3.79 -8.26 -5.94
C LEU A 63 4.33 -9.15 -7.08
N ALA A 64 4.01 -10.44 -7.07
CA ALA A 64 4.38 -11.34 -8.17
C ALA A 64 3.68 -10.95 -9.48
N ILE A 65 2.40 -10.58 -9.44
CA ILE A 65 1.69 -10.06 -10.62
C ILE A 65 2.40 -8.82 -11.16
N ILE A 66 2.75 -7.85 -10.30
CA ILE A 66 3.48 -6.65 -10.72
C ILE A 66 4.81 -7.01 -11.36
N ARG A 67 5.60 -7.88 -10.72
CA ARG A 67 6.90 -8.31 -11.23
C ARG A 67 6.79 -8.99 -12.59
N ASP A 68 5.82 -9.87 -12.76
CA ASP A 68 5.75 -10.76 -13.92
C ASP A 68 5.15 -10.05 -15.16
N HIS A 69 4.35 -9.01 -14.98
CA HIS A 69 3.70 -8.28 -16.09
C HIS A 69 4.38 -6.96 -16.45
N PHE A 70 5.24 -6.40 -15.59
CA PHE A 70 5.83 -5.07 -15.84
C PHE A 70 7.35 -5.09 -15.69
N ASP A 71 8.07 -4.81 -16.79
CA ASP A 71 9.54 -4.89 -16.81
C ASP A 71 10.22 -3.75 -16.03
N ASN A 72 9.64 -2.57 -16.00
CA ASN A 72 10.20 -1.40 -15.34
C ASN A 72 9.28 -0.91 -14.20
N ALA A 73 8.97 -1.81 -13.26
CA ALA A 73 8.08 -1.54 -12.13
C ALA A 73 8.83 -0.89 -10.97
N TYR A 74 8.31 0.24 -10.51
CA TYR A 74 8.62 0.86 -9.24
C TYR A 74 7.41 0.71 -8.32
N VAL A 75 7.63 0.37 -7.08
CA VAL A 75 6.57 0.19 -6.07
C VAL A 75 6.83 1.12 -4.90
N CYS A 76 5.83 1.92 -4.56
CA CYS A 76 5.75 2.71 -3.33
C CYS A 76 4.61 2.11 -2.50
N MET A 77 4.94 1.36 -1.48
CA MET A 77 4.00 0.56 -0.70
C MET A 77 3.97 1.01 0.75
N GLU A 78 2.78 1.35 1.22
CA GLU A 78 2.52 1.57 2.62
C GLU A 78 2.36 0.24 3.35
N THR A 79 2.96 0.15 4.55
CA THR A 79 2.84 -1.00 5.43
C THR A 79 2.63 -0.58 6.88
N LEU A 80 1.82 -1.34 7.59
CA LEU A 80 1.57 -1.14 9.01
C LEU A 80 2.75 -1.67 9.84
N CYS A 81 3.07 -1.00 10.96
CA CYS A 81 3.99 -1.56 11.93
C CYS A 81 3.41 -2.87 12.52
N PRO A 82 4.15 -4.00 12.53
CA PRO A 82 3.66 -5.30 13.01
C PRO A 82 3.14 -5.29 14.46
N TYR A 83 3.56 -4.31 15.24
CA TYR A 83 3.04 -4.13 16.61
C TYR A 83 1.53 -3.91 16.64
N PHE A 84 0.97 -3.21 15.64
CA PHE A 84 -0.46 -2.90 15.57
C PHE A 84 -1.29 -4.06 15.02
N VAL A 85 -0.71 -4.95 14.24
CA VAL A 85 -1.38 -6.16 13.75
C VAL A 85 -1.86 -7.06 14.89
N LYS A 86 -1.16 -7.05 16.02
CA LYS A 86 -1.46 -7.88 17.19
C LYS A 86 -2.44 -7.25 18.19
N LYS A 87 -2.86 -6.02 17.95
CA LYS A 87 -3.75 -5.27 18.86
C LYS A 87 -5.12 -5.08 18.24
N GLU A 88 -6.07 -5.90 18.65
CA GLU A 88 -7.44 -5.95 18.10
C GLU A 88 -8.30 -4.69 18.32
N ASN A 89 -7.83 -3.66 19.04
CA ASN A 89 -8.71 -2.57 19.52
C ASN A 89 -8.17 -1.14 19.27
N ILE A 90 -7.31 -0.92 18.26
CA ILE A 90 -6.63 0.38 18.14
C ILE A 90 -7.49 1.46 17.46
N GLU A 91 -8.35 1.11 16.51
CA GLU A 91 -9.20 2.09 15.82
C GLU A 91 -10.68 1.72 15.84
N LYS A 92 -11.46 2.50 16.56
CA LYS A 92 -12.93 2.36 16.61
C LYS A 92 -13.58 2.48 15.22
N SER A 93 -12.99 3.24 14.30
CA SER A 93 -13.47 3.39 12.92
C SER A 93 -13.36 2.08 12.12
N ILE A 94 -12.30 1.31 12.35
CA ILE A 94 -12.09 0.02 11.69
C ILE A 94 -13.03 -1.04 12.26
N GLN A 95 -13.23 -1.03 13.59
CA GLN A 95 -14.18 -1.94 14.23
C GLN A 95 -15.61 -1.81 13.67
N ALA A 96 -16.03 -0.59 13.34
CA ALA A 96 -17.33 -0.33 12.75
C ALA A 96 -17.51 -0.97 11.35
N THR A 97 -16.41 -1.26 10.64
CA THR A 97 -16.43 -1.90 9.32
C THR A 97 -16.24 -3.41 9.36
N GLY A 98 -15.90 -3.98 10.52
CA GLY A 98 -15.55 -5.39 10.68
C GLY A 98 -14.22 -5.80 10.05
N ALA A 99 -13.43 -4.83 9.60
CA ALA A 99 -12.09 -5.07 9.07
C ALA A 99 -11.09 -5.31 10.22
N THR A 100 -10.07 -6.13 9.95
CA THR A 100 -8.99 -6.43 10.90
C THR A 100 -7.65 -6.29 10.21
N PHE A 101 -6.64 -5.82 10.95
CA PHE A 101 -5.28 -5.81 10.45
C PHE A 101 -4.68 -7.21 10.52
N THR A 102 -4.18 -7.70 9.40
CA THR A 102 -3.69 -9.08 9.26
C THR A 102 -2.19 -9.14 9.02
N TRP A 103 -1.59 -8.08 8.48
CA TRP A 103 -0.18 -8.07 8.09
C TRP A 103 0.45 -6.68 8.22
N GLY A 104 1.79 -6.67 8.38
CA GLY A 104 2.61 -5.46 8.41
C GLY A 104 4.10 -5.78 8.34
N ALA A 105 4.89 -4.77 7.95
CA ALA A 105 6.36 -4.83 7.87
C ALA A 105 6.98 -3.48 8.26
N ASN A 106 8.17 -3.49 8.86
CA ASN A 106 8.87 -2.25 9.24
C ASN A 106 9.89 -1.78 8.20
N SER A 107 10.31 -2.67 7.28
CA SER A 107 11.36 -2.41 6.31
C SER A 107 11.22 -3.33 5.10
N PHE A 108 11.89 -2.99 4.00
CA PHE A 108 11.99 -3.87 2.84
C PHE A 108 12.62 -5.23 3.19
N ALA A 109 13.55 -5.26 4.13
CA ALA A 109 14.19 -6.51 4.58
C ALA A 109 13.18 -7.49 5.22
N ASP A 110 12.16 -6.97 5.91
CA ASP A 110 11.11 -7.78 6.54
C ASP A 110 10.21 -8.48 5.50
N LEU A 111 10.19 -7.99 4.25
CA LEU A 111 9.43 -8.62 3.18
C LEU A 111 10.01 -9.98 2.80
N GLY A 112 11.33 -10.15 2.87
CA GLY A 112 11.99 -11.40 2.51
C GLY A 112 11.51 -11.94 1.15
N ASN A 113 11.03 -13.20 1.13
CA ASN A 113 10.54 -13.85 -0.08
C ASN A 113 9.21 -13.26 -0.63
N ILE A 114 8.51 -12.41 0.13
CA ILE A 114 7.30 -11.71 -0.34
C ILE A 114 7.65 -10.79 -1.52
N ALA A 115 8.80 -10.09 -1.44
CA ALA A 115 9.30 -9.20 -2.48
C ALA A 115 10.39 -9.86 -3.37
N ALA A 116 10.33 -11.17 -3.57
CA ALA A 116 11.27 -11.86 -4.44
C ALA A 116 11.27 -11.27 -5.86
N GLY A 117 12.46 -10.96 -6.40
CA GLY A 117 12.64 -10.29 -7.70
C GLY A 117 12.53 -8.77 -7.66
N PHE A 118 12.48 -8.18 -6.47
CA PHE A 118 12.60 -6.73 -6.26
C PHE A 118 13.87 -6.38 -5.48
N ARG A 119 14.34 -5.17 -5.66
CA ARG A 119 15.44 -4.58 -4.89
C ARG A 119 15.01 -3.29 -4.21
N LYS A 120 15.51 -3.07 -3.01
CA LYS A 120 15.22 -1.87 -2.23
C LYS A 120 15.76 -0.62 -2.92
N VAL A 121 14.92 0.42 -2.97
CA VAL A 121 15.35 1.79 -3.29
C VAL A 121 15.44 2.60 -1.99
N LYS A 122 14.37 2.60 -1.16
CA LYS A 122 14.31 3.39 0.07
C LYS A 122 13.31 2.81 1.05
N ASP A 123 13.62 2.87 2.34
CA ASP A 123 12.65 2.76 3.42
C ASP A 123 12.42 4.14 4.04
N ASP A 124 11.18 4.53 4.22
CA ASP A 124 10.76 5.76 4.87
C ASP A 124 9.54 5.51 5.77
N ASN A 125 8.97 6.56 6.32
CA ASN A 125 7.73 6.47 7.08
C ASN A 125 6.89 7.75 6.89
N ILE A 126 5.58 7.63 7.13
CA ILE A 126 4.61 8.71 6.94
C ILE A 126 4.88 9.90 7.88
N ALA A 127 5.48 9.66 9.06
CA ALA A 127 5.77 10.70 10.04
C ALA A 127 6.64 11.83 9.47
N ARG A 128 7.58 11.50 8.58
CA ARG A 128 8.42 12.51 7.90
C ARG A 128 7.63 13.45 7.00
N GLY A 129 6.56 12.97 6.38
CA GLY A 129 5.69 13.81 5.57
C GLY A 129 4.84 14.76 6.41
N MET A 130 4.45 14.34 7.61
CA MET A 130 3.59 15.13 8.48
C MET A 130 4.25 16.41 9.00
N GLU A 131 5.58 16.45 9.11
CA GLU A 131 6.32 17.67 9.48
C GLU A 131 6.10 18.81 8.48
N THR A 132 5.86 18.48 7.22
CA THR A 132 5.62 19.49 6.17
C THR A 132 4.20 20.02 6.18
N LEU A 133 3.25 19.25 6.70
CA LEU A 133 1.83 19.60 6.74
C LEU A 133 1.48 20.48 7.95
N ASN A 134 2.11 20.24 9.10
CA ASN A 134 1.83 21.01 10.31
C ASN A 134 3.08 21.15 11.18
N PRO A 135 3.54 22.40 11.46
CA PRO A 135 4.75 22.65 12.26
C PRO A 135 4.71 22.09 13.69
N ILE A 136 3.53 21.86 14.28
CA ILE A 136 3.38 21.22 15.59
C ILE A 136 3.98 19.81 15.60
N TYR A 137 3.89 19.09 14.47
CA TYR A 137 4.46 17.75 14.37
C TYR A 137 6.00 17.74 14.48
N LYS A 138 6.68 18.84 14.13
CA LYS A 138 8.13 18.96 14.34
C LYS A 138 8.55 18.71 15.79
N LEU A 139 7.70 19.15 16.73
CA LEU A 139 7.98 19.00 18.16
C LEU A 139 7.89 17.53 18.63
N VAL A 140 7.09 16.69 17.96
CA VAL A 140 6.83 15.31 18.33
C VAL A 140 7.64 14.34 17.46
N MET A 141 7.89 14.71 16.19
CA MET A 141 8.54 13.85 15.20
C MET A 141 10.04 13.66 15.41
N TRP A 142 10.69 14.46 16.27
CA TRP A 142 12.09 14.21 16.67
C TRP A 142 12.25 12.97 17.56
N MET A 143 11.14 12.48 18.17
CA MET A 143 11.18 11.32 19.04
C MET A 143 11.32 10.02 18.25
N PRO A 144 12.36 9.19 18.51
CA PRO A 144 12.56 7.93 17.80
C PRO A 144 11.38 6.96 17.91
N ILE A 145 10.62 7.04 19.00
CA ILE A 145 9.44 6.19 19.23
C ILE A 145 8.34 6.45 18.20
N VAL A 146 8.15 7.68 17.77
CA VAL A 146 7.14 8.04 16.75
C VAL A 146 7.51 7.38 15.43
N HIS A 147 8.77 7.50 15.01
CA HIS A 147 9.25 6.85 13.79
C HIS A 147 9.19 5.32 13.87
N LYS A 148 9.37 4.74 15.04
CA LYS A 148 9.29 3.30 15.26
C LYS A 148 7.88 2.76 14.98
N PHE A 149 6.85 3.47 15.41
CA PHE A 149 5.45 3.03 15.32
C PHE A 149 4.69 3.62 14.12
N ALA A 150 5.19 4.66 13.49
CA ALA A 150 4.57 5.21 12.27
C ALA A 150 4.50 4.16 11.16
N GLU A 151 3.48 4.26 10.33
CA GLU A 151 3.36 3.49 9.09
C GLU A 151 4.58 3.70 8.21
N LYS A 152 5.01 2.64 7.56
CA LYS A 152 6.22 2.64 6.73
C LYS A 152 5.86 2.85 5.28
N ILE A 153 6.73 3.52 4.58
CA ILE A 153 6.69 3.68 3.13
C ILE A 153 7.91 2.95 2.57
N LEU A 154 7.65 1.83 1.93
CA LEU A 154 8.69 1.00 1.31
C LEU A 154 8.73 1.30 -0.18
N VAL A 155 9.88 1.78 -0.66
CA VAL A 155 10.11 2.04 -2.08
C VAL A 155 11.11 1.03 -2.61
N PHE A 156 10.70 0.31 -3.64
CA PHE A 156 11.53 -0.72 -4.27
C PHE A 156 11.20 -0.83 -5.77
N GLU A 157 12.08 -1.47 -6.51
CA GLU A 157 11.94 -1.63 -7.97
C GLU A 157 12.22 -3.07 -8.37
N LYS A 158 11.68 -3.49 -9.52
CA LYS A 158 12.01 -4.79 -10.12
C LYS A 158 13.51 -4.88 -10.35
N ALA A 159 14.12 -5.99 -9.92
CA ALA A 159 15.55 -6.25 -10.04
C ALA A 159 15.97 -6.58 -11.47
#